data_bc56749a000dabde6a9988be7aa8c099
#
_entry.id   bc56749a000dabde6a9988be7aa8c099
#
_cell.length_a   1.000
_cell.length_b   1.000
_cell.length_c   1.000
_cell.angle_alpha   90.00
_cell.angle_beta   90.00
_cell.angle_gamma   90.00
#
_symmetry.space_group_name_H-M   'P 1'
#
loop_
_entity.id
_entity.type
_entity.pdbx_description
1 polymer ?
#
loop_
_entity_poly.entity_id
_entity_poly.type
_entity_poly.pdbx_seq_one_letter_code
_entity_poly.pdbx_strand_id
1 'polypeptide(L)'
;YLLVTFQSSTLRVARRLRNLEAASRPFLFTGGGDYEAACQAAPECSPQISYLQRAGFPVCRHTSCRYFPSGEQVFQALLPELRRAERYIFLEFFIIQEGVMWNAVHDILREKAAQGVTVRVLYDDIGSFLTLPKGYADRLCREGIQCRVFNRFRPVLSSLQNNRDHRKII
;
A
#
# COMPACT_ATOMS: atom_id res chain seq x y z
N TYR A 1 -1.28 -13.55 28.91
CA TYR A 1 -1.09 -12.17 28.45
C TYR A 1 0.40 -11.86 28.24
N LEU A 2 1.26 -12.16 29.22
CA LEU A 2 2.72 -11.94 29.15
C LEU A 2 3.40 -12.73 28.02
N LEU A 3 2.98 -13.97 27.76
CA LEU A 3 3.52 -14.80 26.66
C LEU A 3 3.25 -14.24 25.26
N VAL A 4 2.19 -13.45 25.09
CA VAL A 4 1.84 -12.82 23.81
C VAL A 4 2.62 -11.51 23.60
N THR A 5 2.94 -10.80 24.69
CA THR A 5 3.58 -9.46 24.61
C THR A 5 5.12 -9.52 24.54
N PHE A 6 5.77 -10.57 25.02
CA PHE A 6 7.24 -10.72 25.08
C PHE A 6 7.80 -11.76 24.09
N GLN A 7 7.33 -11.79 22.85
CA GLN A 7 7.93 -12.69 21.86
C GLN A 7 9.19 -12.07 21.24
N SER A 8 10.30 -12.77 21.31
CA SER A 8 11.58 -12.38 20.70
C SER A 8 11.48 -12.14 19.17
N SER A 9 10.54 -12.82 18.52
CA SER A 9 10.19 -12.61 17.12
C SER A 9 9.65 -11.21 16.83
N THR A 10 8.80 -10.67 17.74
CA THR A 10 8.24 -9.31 17.61
C THR A 10 9.34 -8.25 17.72
N LEU A 11 10.30 -8.42 18.62
CA LEU A 11 11.44 -7.51 18.76
C LEU A 11 12.36 -7.52 17.52
N ARG A 12 12.58 -8.69 16.92
CA ARG A 12 13.35 -8.82 15.67
C ARG A 12 12.67 -8.12 14.51
N VAL A 13 11.36 -8.29 14.35
CA VAL A 13 10.58 -7.62 13.30
C VAL A 13 10.59 -6.11 13.51
N ALA A 14 10.36 -5.64 14.74
CA ALA A 14 10.40 -4.22 15.07
C ALA A 14 11.77 -3.59 14.77
N ARG A 15 12.88 -4.30 15.07
CA ARG A 15 14.24 -3.84 14.73
C ARG A 15 14.44 -3.76 13.21
N ARG A 16 13.99 -4.78 12.46
CA ARG A 16 14.09 -4.81 11.00
C ARG A 16 13.28 -3.67 10.36
N LEU A 17 12.06 -3.41 10.86
CA LEU A 17 11.23 -2.31 10.38
C LEU A 17 11.89 -0.95 10.63
N ARG A 18 12.46 -0.71 11.83
CA ARG A 18 13.21 0.52 12.12
C ARG A 18 14.40 0.72 11.18
N ASN A 19 15.13 -0.36 10.87
CA ASN A 19 16.26 -0.28 9.92
C ASN A 19 15.79 0.04 8.49
N LEU A 20 14.68 -0.54 8.06
CA LEU A 20 14.07 -0.24 6.74
C LEU A 20 13.56 1.21 6.70
N GLU A 21 12.90 1.67 7.75
CA GLU A 21 12.44 3.05 7.89
C GLU A 21 13.63 4.03 7.83
N ALA A 22 14.68 3.77 8.60
CA ALA A 22 15.89 4.59 8.59
C ALA A 22 16.55 4.62 7.20
N ALA A 23 16.60 3.49 6.50
CA ALA A 23 17.16 3.39 5.17
C ALA A 23 16.28 4.08 4.10
N SER A 24 14.95 4.12 4.29
CA SER A 24 14.04 4.77 3.35
C SER A 24 13.89 6.28 3.55
N ARG A 25 14.17 6.79 4.75
CA ARG A 25 14.07 8.22 5.09
C ARG A 25 14.71 9.17 4.08
N PRO A 26 15.95 8.95 3.60
CA PRO A 26 16.57 9.84 2.63
C PRO A 26 15.79 9.97 1.32
N PHE A 27 15.05 8.93 0.95
CA PHE A 27 14.25 8.91 -0.29
C PHE A 27 12.85 9.52 -0.12
N LEU A 28 12.33 9.56 1.11
CA LEU A 28 11.00 10.09 1.40
C LEU A 28 11.02 11.63 1.55
N PHE A 29 12.19 12.21 1.85
CA PHE A 29 12.27 13.60 2.31
C PHE A 29 13.10 14.52 1.39
N THR A 30 13.28 14.17 0.14
CA THR A 30 14.09 14.94 -0.81
C THR A 30 13.46 16.25 -1.31
N GLY A 31 12.23 16.57 -0.93
CA GLY A 31 11.51 17.75 -1.40
C GLY A 31 10.81 18.50 -0.27
N GLY A 32 11.54 18.88 0.79
CA GLY A 32 10.97 19.62 1.93
C GLY A 32 10.12 20.81 1.49
N GLY A 33 8.82 20.77 1.79
CA GLY A 33 7.93 21.91 1.63
C GLY A 33 8.21 22.97 2.68
N ASP A 34 7.69 24.15 2.44
CA ASP A 34 7.76 25.24 3.39
C ASP A 34 6.72 25.01 4.51
N TYR A 35 7.21 24.64 5.68
CA TYR A 35 6.37 24.41 6.85
C TYR A 35 5.65 25.70 7.28
N GLU A 36 6.34 26.83 7.25
CA GLU A 36 5.75 28.12 7.65
C GLU A 36 4.65 28.54 6.69
N ALA A 37 4.90 28.40 5.39
CA ALA A 37 3.88 28.70 4.39
C ALA A 37 2.65 27.77 4.51
N ALA A 38 2.82 26.50 4.86
CA ALA A 38 1.71 25.58 5.10
C ALA A 38 0.88 26.00 6.32
N CYS A 39 1.52 26.40 7.42
CA CYS A 39 0.85 26.91 8.61
C CYS A 39 0.13 28.25 8.35
N GLN A 40 0.70 29.11 7.51
CA GLN A 40 0.04 30.35 7.09
C GLN A 40 -1.16 30.11 6.17
N ALA A 41 -1.08 29.13 5.27
CA ALA A 41 -2.17 28.78 4.37
C ALA A 41 -3.37 28.10 5.07
N ALA A 42 -3.12 27.40 6.18
CA ALA A 42 -4.14 26.69 6.97
C ALA A 42 -3.85 26.86 8.48
N PRO A 43 -4.09 28.05 9.05
CA PRO A 43 -3.76 28.34 10.45
C PRO A 43 -4.46 27.40 11.45
N GLU A 44 -5.68 27.00 11.14
CA GLU A 44 -6.49 26.07 11.96
C GLU A 44 -5.88 24.65 11.99
N CYS A 45 -5.08 24.28 10.99
CA CYS A 45 -4.38 22.98 10.91
C CYS A 45 -2.95 23.04 11.45
N SER A 46 -2.46 24.20 11.90
CA SER A 46 -1.07 24.37 12.34
C SER A 46 -0.63 23.36 13.42
N PRO A 47 -1.46 23.01 14.43
CA PRO A 47 -1.10 21.99 15.41
C PRO A 47 -0.86 20.62 14.79
N GLN A 48 -1.71 20.21 13.83
CA GLN A 48 -1.61 18.94 13.12
C GLN A 48 -0.37 18.92 12.21
N ILE A 49 -0.14 20.00 11.46
CA ILE A 49 1.04 20.17 10.60
C ILE A 49 2.31 20.07 11.45
N SER A 50 2.35 20.75 12.62
CA SER A 50 3.47 20.71 13.56
C SER A 50 3.72 19.31 14.11
N TYR A 51 2.64 18.59 14.46
CA TYR A 51 2.74 17.22 14.93
C TYR A 51 3.31 16.29 13.84
N LEU A 52 2.76 16.34 12.64
CA LEU A 52 3.20 15.51 11.50
C LEU A 52 4.66 15.79 11.15
N GLN A 53 5.07 17.06 11.12
CA GLN A 53 6.46 17.47 10.89
C GLN A 53 7.40 16.83 11.91
N ARG A 54 7.07 16.91 13.21
CA ARG A 54 7.86 16.28 14.29
C ARG A 54 7.85 14.77 14.23
N ALA A 55 6.74 14.17 13.78
CA ALA A 55 6.62 12.72 13.58
C ALA A 55 7.38 12.22 12.33
N GLY A 56 7.99 13.11 11.54
CA GLY A 56 8.79 12.76 10.38
C GLY A 56 7.99 12.71 9.07
N PHE A 57 6.81 13.34 9.02
CA PHE A 57 6.01 13.53 7.82
C PHE A 57 6.11 14.98 7.35
N PRO A 58 7.01 15.32 6.44
CA PRO A 58 7.23 16.70 6.03
C PRO A 58 6.08 17.21 5.16
N VAL A 59 5.98 18.53 5.09
CA VAL A 59 5.13 19.21 4.12
C VAL A 59 5.67 18.92 2.72
N CYS A 60 4.79 18.53 1.79
CA CYS A 60 5.14 18.28 0.40
C CYS A 60 4.67 19.45 -0.49
N ARG A 61 5.51 19.85 -1.46
CA ARG A 61 5.15 20.83 -2.50
C ARG A 61 4.70 20.12 -3.77
N HIS A 62 4.09 20.90 -4.66
CA HIS A 62 3.63 20.43 -5.98
C HIS A 62 2.71 19.21 -5.89
N THR A 63 1.86 19.20 -4.85
CA THR A 63 0.90 18.12 -4.60
C THR A 63 -0.50 18.62 -4.92
N SER A 64 -1.19 17.91 -5.80
CA SER A 64 -2.61 18.10 -6.04
C SER A 64 -3.40 16.90 -5.52
N CYS A 65 -4.56 17.14 -4.93
CA CYS A 65 -5.43 16.10 -4.42
C CYS A 65 -6.77 16.14 -5.15
N ARG A 66 -7.27 14.94 -5.50
CA ARG A 66 -8.62 14.76 -6.00
C ARG A 66 -9.38 13.84 -5.07
N TYR A 67 -10.48 14.32 -4.52
CA TYR A 67 -11.34 13.53 -3.66
C TYR A 67 -12.41 12.80 -4.49
N PHE A 68 -12.67 11.55 -4.16
CA PHE A 68 -13.72 10.74 -4.75
C PHE A 68 -14.69 10.31 -3.64
N PRO A 69 -15.96 10.71 -3.69
CA PRO A 69 -16.93 10.43 -2.63
C PRO A 69 -17.42 8.96 -2.62
N SER A 70 -17.17 8.19 -3.68
CA SER A 70 -17.58 6.78 -3.73
C SER A 70 -16.56 5.89 -4.45
N GLY A 71 -16.63 4.58 -4.16
CA GLY A 71 -15.78 3.56 -4.80
C GLY A 71 -16.02 3.46 -6.31
N GLU A 72 -17.24 3.68 -6.77
CA GLU A 72 -17.59 3.69 -8.20
C GLU A 72 -16.87 4.80 -8.95
N GLN A 73 -16.78 5.99 -8.35
CA GLN A 73 -16.06 7.11 -8.95
C GLN A 73 -14.54 6.86 -8.97
N VAL A 74 -13.98 6.27 -7.91
CA VAL A 74 -12.59 5.81 -7.91
C VAL A 74 -12.37 4.82 -9.05
N PHE A 75 -13.23 3.81 -9.16
CA PHE A 75 -13.12 2.77 -10.20
C PHE A 75 -13.16 3.35 -11.61
N GLN A 76 -14.10 4.24 -11.89
CA GLN A 76 -14.20 4.91 -13.20
C GLN A 76 -12.96 5.75 -13.52
N ALA A 77 -12.37 6.41 -12.53
CA ALA A 77 -11.15 7.20 -12.70
C ALA A 77 -9.89 6.32 -12.82
N LEU A 78 -9.87 5.19 -12.15
CA LEU A 78 -8.73 4.27 -12.09
C LEU A 78 -8.46 3.57 -13.43
N LEU A 79 -9.49 3.05 -14.08
CA LEU A 79 -9.32 2.25 -15.30
C LEU A 79 -8.60 3.00 -16.44
N PRO A 80 -8.92 4.27 -16.76
CA PRO A 80 -8.17 5.04 -17.74
C PRO A 80 -6.69 5.25 -17.32
N GLU A 81 -6.42 5.50 -16.03
CA GLU A 81 -5.04 5.73 -15.57
C GLU A 81 -4.21 4.44 -15.66
N LEU A 82 -4.76 3.29 -15.32
CA LEU A 82 -4.08 2.01 -15.52
C LEU A 82 -3.77 1.76 -17.01
N ARG A 83 -4.70 2.09 -17.92
CA ARG A 83 -4.46 1.95 -19.36
C ARG A 83 -3.40 2.90 -19.89
N ARG A 84 -3.24 4.08 -19.29
CA ARG A 84 -2.22 5.09 -19.66
C ARG A 84 -0.82 4.76 -19.14
N ALA A 85 -0.70 3.83 -18.17
CA ALA A 85 0.58 3.48 -17.58
C ALA A 85 1.54 2.90 -18.64
N GLU A 86 2.77 3.45 -18.69
CA GLU A 86 3.79 3.09 -19.69
C GLU A 86 4.98 2.37 -19.07
N ARG A 87 5.26 2.56 -17.79
CA ARG A 87 6.48 2.06 -17.14
C ARG A 87 6.20 1.05 -16.04
N TYR A 88 5.29 1.38 -15.11
CA TYR A 88 4.96 0.51 -13.99
C TYR A 88 3.55 0.75 -13.46
N ILE A 89 2.98 -0.29 -12.83
CA ILE A 89 1.75 -0.25 -12.05
C ILE A 89 2.02 -0.99 -10.75
N PHE A 90 1.84 -0.34 -9.61
CA PHE A 90 1.99 -0.94 -8.29
C PHE A 90 0.68 -0.85 -7.52
N LEU A 91 0.18 -1.99 -7.07
CA LEU A 91 -1.09 -2.12 -6.36
C LEU A 91 -0.86 -2.78 -5.01
N GLU A 92 -1.45 -2.22 -3.97
CA GLU A 92 -1.42 -2.75 -2.61
C GLU A 92 -2.83 -2.73 -2.02
N PHE A 93 -3.36 -3.92 -1.67
CA PHE A 93 -4.72 -4.05 -1.15
C PHE A 93 -4.78 -4.95 0.07
N PHE A 94 -5.68 -4.61 1.01
CA PHE A 94 -6.01 -5.51 2.11
C PHE A 94 -6.86 -6.69 1.62
N ILE A 95 -7.91 -6.41 0.86
CA ILE A 95 -8.81 -7.41 0.30
C ILE A 95 -8.84 -7.28 -1.21
N ILE A 96 -8.64 -8.40 -1.89
CA ILE A 96 -8.97 -8.59 -3.30
C ILE A 96 -10.10 -9.60 -3.36
N GLN A 97 -11.12 -9.33 -4.15
CA GLN A 97 -12.22 -10.22 -4.42
C GLN A 97 -12.52 -10.24 -5.91
N GLU A 98 -12.60 -11.42 -6.49
CA GLU A 98 -13.03 -11.57 -7.88
C GLU A 98 -14.46 -11.08 -8.05
N GLY A 99 -14.70 -10.26 -9.04
CA GLY A 99 -15.96 -9.60 -9.35
C GLY A 99 -15.76 -8.50 -10.39
N VAL A 100 -16.83 -7.78 -10.72
CA VAL A 100 -16.84 -6.81 -11.83
C VAL A 100 -15.68 -5.83 -11.76
N MET A 101 -15.45 -5.21 -10.60
CA MET A 101 -14.41 -4.19 -10.45
C MET A 101 -13.01 -4.80 -10.57
N TRP A 102 -12.73 -5.86 -9.79
CA TRP A 102 -11.40 -6.45 -9.79
C TRP A 102 -11.07 -7.11 -11.14
N ASN A 103 -12.03 -7.80 -11.75
CA ASN A 103 -11.79 -8.46 -13.02
C ASN A 103 -11.43 -7.46 -14.11
N ALA A 104 -12.11 -6.30 -14.16
CA ALA A 104 -11.76 -5.23 -15.10
C ALA A 104 -10.35 -4.64 -14.85
N VAL A 105 -9.96 -4.48 -13.58
CA VAL A 105 -8.59 -4.08 -13.22
C VAL A 105 -7.60 -5.17 -13.65
N HIS A 106 -7.85 -6.43 -13.30
CA HIS A 106 -6.98 -7.57 -13.59
C HIS A 106 -6.74 -7.75 -15.10
N ASP A 107 -7.77 -7.60 -15.92
CA ASP A 107 -7.63 -7.67 -17.38
C ASP A 107 -6.66 -6.61 -17.92
N ILE A 108 -6.73 -5.36 -17.42
CA ILE A 108 -5.80 -4.32 -17.78
C ILE A 108 -4.38 -4.63 -17.28
N LEU A 109 -4.23 -5.14 -16.04
CA LEU A 109 -2.93 -5.51 -15.49
C LEU A 109 -2.24 -6.57 -16.35
N ARG A 110 -3.00 -7.59 -16.78
CA ARG A 110 -2.52 -8.66 -17.66
C ARG A 110 -2.10 -8.14 -19.02
N GLU A 111 -2.92 -7.27 -19.63
CA GLU A 111 -2.60 -6.61 -20.89
C GLU A 111 -1.31 -5.77 -20.78
N LYS A 112 -1.20 -4.96 -19.73
CA LYS A 112 -0.04 -4.11 -19.47
C LYS A 112 1.23 -4.92 -19.20
N ALA A 113 1.13 -6.00 -18.45
CA ALA A 113 2.26 -6.91 -18.24
C ALA A 113 2.74 -7.54 -19.57
N ALA A 114 1.82 -7.95 -20.45
CA ALA A 114 2.15 -8.45 -21.77
C ALA A 114 2.81 -7.40 -22.69
N GLN A 115 2.51 -6.11 -22.48
CA GLN A 115 3.16 -4.97 -23.16
C GLN A 115 4.52 -4.59 -22.57
N GLY A 116 5.00 -5.29 -21.53
CA GLY A 116 6.29 -5.02 -20.88
C GLY A 116 6.25 -3.99 -19.75
N VAL A 117 5.07 -3.51 -19.35
CA VAL A 117 4.92 -2.66 -18.15
C VAL A 117 5.19 -3.49 -16.91
N THR A 118 5.98 -2.96 -15.97
CA THR A 118 6.24 -3.63 -14.69
C THR A 118 5.01 -3.57 -13.80
N VAL A 119 4.29 -4.69 -13.64
CA VAL A 119 3.10 -4.78 -12.81
C VAL A 119 3.42 -5.50 -11.52
N ARG A 120 3.14 -4.86 -10.36
CA ARG A 120 3.31 -5.46 -9.02
C ARG A 120 2.01 -5.39 -8.24
N VAL A 121 1.65 -6.50 -7.62
CA VAL A 121 0.47 -6.61 -6.75
C VAL A 121 0.89 -7.16 -5.40
N LEU A 122 0.51 -6.48 -4.33
CA LEU A 122 0.63 -6.94 -2.96
C LEU A 122 -0.75 -7.02 -2.33
N TYR A 123 -1.08 -8.12 -1.69
CA TYR A 123 -2.33 -8.24 -0.93
C TYR A 123 -2.13 -8.97 0.39
N ASP A 124 -2.99 -8.66 1.37
CA ASP A 124 -2.96 -9.32 2.68
C ASP A 124 -3.60 -10.71 2.62
N ASP A 125 -2.93 -11.70 3.22
CA ASP A 125 -3.38 -13.09 3.17
C ASP A 125 -4.72 -13.28 3.90
N ILE A 126 -4.84 -12.80 5.14
CA ILE A 126 -6.08 -12.96 5.91
C ILE A 126 -7.22 -12.11 5.29
N GLY A 127 -6.91 -10.89 4.85
CA GLY A 127 -7.90 -10.04 4.19
C GLY A 127 -8.53 -10.70 2.97
N SER A 128 -7.72 -11.44 2.21
CA SER A 128 -8.17 -12.09 0.96
C SER A 128 -8.41 -13.60 1.09
N PHE A 129 -8.30 -14.17 2.29
CA PHE A 129 -8.34 -15.62 2.51
C PHE A 129 -9.65 -16.30 2.05
N LEU A 130 -10.78 -15.63 2.25
CA LEU A 130 -12.11 -16.15 1.87
C LEU A 130 -12.55 -15.67 0.49
N THR A 131 -11.87 -14.72 -0.12
CA THR A 131 -12.31 -14.07 -1.36
C THR A 131 -11.49 -14.48 -2.57
N LEU A 132 -10.30 -15.08 -2.35
CA LEU A 132 -9.43 -15.55 -3.43
C LEU A 132 -9.21 -17.07 -3.36
N PRO A 133 -9.10 -17.74 -4.51
CA PRO A 133 -8.77 -19.17 -4.55
C PRO A 133 -7.31 -19.40 -4.13
N LYS A 134 -7.04 -20.62 -3.64
CA LYS A 134 -5.65 -21.05 -3.35
C LYS A 134 -4.78 -20.92 -4.60
N GLY A 135 -3.55 -20.43 -4.43
CA GLY A 135 -2.60 -20.24 -5.53
C GLY A 135 -2.89 -19.03 -6.42
N TYR A 136 -3.72 -18.10 -5.98
CA TYR A 136 -4.05 -16.90 -6.74
C TYR A 136 -2.82 -16.07 -7.11
N ALA A 137 -1.89 -15.86 -6.17
CA ALA A 137 -0.63 -15.15 -6.45
C ALA A 137 0.20 -15.83 -7.54
N ASP A 138 0.23 -17.18 -7.53
CA ASP A 138 0.95 -17.95 -8.55
C ASP A 138 0.26 -17.85 -9.92
N ARG A 139 -1.08 -17.73 -9.93
CA ARG A 139 -1.84 -17.44 -11.16
C ARG A 139 -1.42 -16.10 -11.75
N LEU A 140 -1.43 -15.04 -10.95
CA LEU A 140 -1.00 -13.72 -11.39
C LEU A 140 0.46 -13.72 -11.89
N CYS A 141 1.35 -14.45 -11.20
CA CYS A 141 2.75 -14.56 -11.63
C CYS A 141 2.88 -15.25 -13.00
N ARG A 142 2.07 -16.28 -13.30
CA ARG A 142 2.04 -16.91 -14.64
C ARG A 142 1.55 -15.97 -15.73
N GLU A 143 0.75 -14.99 -15.37
CA GLU A 143 0.24 -13.96 -16.28
C GLU A 143 1.20 -12.76 -16.44
N GLY A 144 2.43 -12.86 -15.90
CA GLY A 144 3.44 -11.80 -15.97
C GLY A 144 3.33 -10.72 -14.89
N ILE A 145 2.38 -10.84 -13.96
CA ILE A 145 2.16 -9.91 -12.87
C ILE A 145 2.96 -10.35 -11.64
N GLN A 146 3.91 -9.52 -11.19
CA GLN A 146 4.70 -9.81 -9.99
C GLN A 146 3.82 -9.71 -8.73
N CYS A 147 3.36 -10.83 -8.22
CA CYS A 147 2.46 -10.86 -7.06
C CYS A 147 3.17 -11.33 -5.79
N ARG A 148 2.87 -10.69 -4.66
CA ARG A 148 3.30 -11.10 -3.32
C ARG A 148 2.13 -11.08 -2.35
N VAL A 149 2.16 -12.00 -1.40
CA VAL A 149 1.17 -12.11 -0.33
C VAL A 149 1.79 -11.60 0.96
N PHE A 150 1.18 -10.58 1.56
CA PHE A 150 1.64 -10.01 2.82
C PHE A 150 1.25 -10.93 3.98
N ASN A 151 2.19 -11.20 4.86
CA ASN A 151 2.07 -11.93 6.12
C ASN A 151 1.17 -13.19 6.03
N ARG A 152 1.62 -14.16 5.24
CA ARG A 152 0.89 -15.44 5.05
C ARG A 152 0.48 -16.05 6.38
N PHE A 153 -0.78 -16.42 6.47
CA PHE A 153 -1.34 -17.06 7.65
C PHE A 153 -0.65 -18.39 7.94
N ARG A 154 -0.25 -18.55 9.19
CA ARG A 154 0.28 -19.82 9.72
C ARG A 154 -0.49 -20.12 10.99
N PRO A 155 -0.97 -21.35 11.20
CA PRO A 155 -1.72 -21.72 12.40
C PRO A 155 -0.79 -21.86 13.61
N VAL A 156 -0.18 -20.75 14.03
CA VAL A 156 0.71 -20.67 15.20
C VAL A 156 0.22 -19.55 16.11
N LEU A 157 0.34 -19.77 17.43
CA LEU A 157 0.05 -18.75 18.43
C LEU A 157 1.18 -17.70 18.42
N SER A 158 1.06 -16.72 17.53
CA SER A 158 2.02 -15.62 17.42
C SER A 158 1.32 -14.30 17.17
N SER A 159 1.68 -13.27 17.94
CA SER A 159 1.19 -11.91 17.74
C SER A 159 1.55 -11.30 16.37
N LEU A 160 2.56 -11.88 15.68
CA LEU A 160 2.93 -11.46 14.31
C LEU A 160 1.81 -11.69 13.31
N GLN A 161 0.87 -12.61 13.57
CA GLN A 161 -0.29 -12.83 12.73
C GLN A 161 -1.27 -11.66 12.75
N ASN A 162 -1.20 -10.79 13.77
CA ASN A 162 -2.03 -9.59 13.87
C ASN A 162 -1.49 -8.40 13.05
N ASN A 163 -0.26 -8.50 12.55
CA ASN A 163 0.29 -7.49 11.65
C ASN A 163 -0.34 -7.65 10.26
N ARG A 164 -1.34 -6.82 9.98
CA ARG A 164 -2.07 -6.84 8.70
C ARG A 164 -1.79 -5.56 7.92
N ASP A 165 -1.82 -5.69 6.60
CA ASP A 165 -1.65 -4.56 5.71
C ASP A 165 -3.01 -4.03 5.25
N HIS A 166 -3.50 -3.00 5.93
CA HIS A 166 -4.81 -2.41 5.64
C HIS A 166 -4.74 -1.25 4.65
N ARG A 167 -3.61 -1.07 3.97
CA ARG A 167 -3.43 -0.03 2.94
C ARG A 167 -4.14 -0.39 1.64
N LYS A 168 -4.56 0.63 0.91
CA LYS A 168 -5.08 0.56 -0.45
C LYS A 168 -4.32 1.63 -1.22
N ILE A 169 -3.37 1.19 -2.03
CA ILE A 169 -2.46 2.06 -2.78
C ILE A 169 -2.49 1.61 -4.24
N ILE A 170 -2.53 2.56 -5.13
CA ILE A 170 -2.48 2.35 -6.56
C ILE A 170 -1.51 3.35 -7.18
#